data_3263ccf459148583c19ffb2f74c90167
#
_entry.id   3263ccf459148583c19ffb2f74c90167
#
_cell.length_a   1.000
_cell.length_b   1.000
_cell.length_c   1.000
_cell.angle_alpha   90.00
_cell.angle_beta   90.00
_cell.angle_gamma   90.00
#
_symmetry.space_group_name_H-M   'P 1'
#
loop_
_entity.id
_entity.type
_entity.pdbx_description
1 polymer ?
#
loop_
_entity_poly.entity_id
_entity_poly.type
_entity_poly.pdbx_seq_one_letter_code
_entity_poly.pdbx_strand_id
1 'polypeptide(L)'
;MRKKKILFVTEASWLSTGYSVYTKEVLSRLHQIPEFEVAELACYVDRNDKNIQSTPWGVYPNKPVPQDESYSLYKGNPIAQFGDLSFNHVLMSFQPDIVMDIRDWWMLEFEQRSPFRDFYHWAIMPTVDAEPQKQTARLYS
;
A
#
# COMPACT_ATOMS: atom_id res chain seq x y z
N MET A 1 -18.06 -14.62 12.44
CA MET A 1 -16.60 -14.72 12.36
C MET A 1 -16.03 -13.43 11.77
N ARG A 2 -14.95 -12.91 12.34
CA ARG A 2 -14.32 -11.68 11.83
C ARG A 2 -13.68 -11.94 10.46
N LYS A 3 -13.86 -11.00 9.53
CA LYS A 3 -13.20 -11.08 8.25
C LYS A 3 -11.69 -10.86 8.39
N LYS A 4 -10.89 -11.50 7.55
CA LYS A 4 -9.48 -11.18 7.41
C LYS A 4 -9.34 -9.85 6.68
N LYS A 5 -8.55 -8.94 7.24
CA LYS A 5 -8.34 -7.62 6.67
C LYS A 5 -7.04 -7.58 5.90
N ILE A 6 -7.14 -7.18 4.65
CA ILE A 6 -5.99 -7.10 3.74
C ILE A 6 -5.79 -5.65 3.33
N LEU A 7 -4.61 -5.11 3.61
CA LEU A 7 -4.21 -3.78 3.15
C LEU A 7 -3.24 -3.94 1.98
N PHE A 8 -3.58 -3.36 0.86
CA PHE A 8 -2.71 -3.34 -0.31
C PHE A 8 -2.03 -1.97 -0.39
N VAL A 9 -0.70 -1.96 -0.38
CA VAL A 9 0.08 -0.73 -0.40
C VAL A 9 0.75 -0.62 -1.76
N THR A 10 0.30 0.34 -2.57
CA THR A 10 0.88 0.60 -3.88
C THR A 10 0.26 1.86 -4.49
N GLU A 11 0.51 2.09 -5.76
CA GLU A 11 -0.10 3.21 -6.48
C GLU A 11 -1.61 3.01 -6.54
N ALA A 12 -2.36 4.10 -6.44
CA ALA A 12 -3.82 4.03 -6.39
C ALA A 12 -4.37 3.20 -7.55
N SER A 13 -5.39 2.39 -7.28
CA SER A 13 -5.90 1.39 -8.21
C SER A 13 -6.48 1.95 -9.50
N TRP A 14 -6.83 3.24 -9.53
CA TRP A 14 -7.43 3.88 -10.71
C TRP A 14 -6.44 4.67 -11.55
N LEU A 15 -5.17 4.70 -11.18
CA LEU A 15 -4.14 5.36 -11.99
C LEU A 15 -3.82 4.49 -13.21
N SER A 16 -3.10 5.05 -14.18
CA SER A 16 -2.82 4.35 -15.44
C SER A 16 -1.40 3.79 -15.50
N THR A 17 -0.80 3.51 -14.36
CA THR A 17 0.54 2.90 -14.28
C THR A 17 0.43 1.38 -14.30
N GLY A 18 1.55 0.70 -14.56
CA GLY A 18 1.61 -0.75 -14.54
C GLY A 18 1.22 -1.34 -13.19
N TYR A 19 1.70 -0.74 -12.10
CA TYR A 19 1.35 -1.19 -10.76
C TYR A 19 -0.13 -0.99 -10.47
N SER A 20 -0.70 0.14 -10.91
CA SER A 20 -2.11 0.44 -10.66
C SER A 20 -3.04 -0.55 -11.35
N VAL A 21 -2.73 -0.92 -12.58
CA VAL A 21 -3.53 -1.89 -13.33
C VAL A 21 -3.55 -3.23 -12.60
N TYR A 22 -2.39 -3.67 -12.14
CA TYR A 22 -2.28 -4.93 -11.40
C TYR A 22 -3.01 -4.85 -10.06
N THR A 23 -2.86 -3.75 -9.34
CA THR A 23 -3.52 -3.51 -8.06
C THR A 23 -5.03 -3.59 -8.20
N LYS A 24 -5.58 -2.93 -9.20
CA LYS A 24 -7.01 -2.93 -9.46
C LYS A 24 -7.51 -4.35 -9.71
N GLU A 25 -6.79 -5.12 -10.50
CA GLU A 25 -7.16 -6.49 -10.82
C GLU A 25 -7.18 -7.37 -9.57
N VAL A 26 -6.14 -7.30 -8.76
CA VAL A 26 -6.02 -8.11 -7.56
C VAL A 26 -7.08 -7.70 -6.52
N LEU A 27 -7.22 -6.41 -6.25
CA LEU A 27 -8.19 -5.93 -5.27
C LEU A 27 -9.62 -6.25 -5.67
N SER A 28 -9.95 -6.12 -6.96
CA SER A 28 -11.28 -6.46 -7.45
C SER A 28 -11.63 -7.91 -7.16
N ARG A 29 -10.68 -8.81 -7.33
CA ARG A 29 -10.88 -10.23 -7.09
C ARG A 29 -10.99 -10.54 -5.60
N LEU A 30 -10.09 -9.97 -4.79
CA LEU A 30 -10.11 -10.18 -3.35
C LEU A 30 -11.37 -9.61 -2.71
N HIS A 31 -11.85 -8.47 -3.22
CA HIS A 31 -13.06 -7.83 -2.71
C HIS A 31 -14.30 -8.72 -2.88
N GLN A 32 -14.30 -9.59 -3.88
CA GLN A 32 -15.43 -10.49 -4.13
C GLN A 32 -15.46 -11.70 -3.18
N ILE A 33 -14.40 -11.91 -2.42
CA ILE A 33 -14.31 -13.04 -1.48
C ILE A 33 -14.90 -12.60 -0.14
N PRO A 34 -16.02 -13.22 0.32
CA PRO A 34 -16.74 -12.73 1.51
C PRO A 34 -15.91 -12.76 2.80
N GLU A 35 -14.93 -13.65 2.88
CA GLU A 35 -14.05 -13.79 4.07
C GLU A 35 -13.07 -12.65 4.23
N PHE A 36 -12.89 -11.81 3.21
CA PHE A 36 -11.90 -10.73 3.22
C PHE A 36 -12.57 -9.36 3.27
N GLU A 37 -11.95 -8.47 4.04
CA GLU A 37 -12.20 -7.04 3.98
C GLU A 37 -10.93 -6.40 3.45
N VAL A 38 -11.01 -5.74 2.28
CA VAL A 38 -9.83 -5.18 1.63
C VAL A 38 -9.85 -3.66 1.66
N ALA A 39 -8.65 -3.08 1.67
CA ALA A 39 -8.46 -1.65 1.54
C ALA A 39 -7.13 -1.40 0.85
N GLU A 40 -6.95 -0.19 0.32
CA GLU A 40 -5.66 0.20 -0.26
C GLU A 40 -5.11 1.45 0.42
N LEU A 41 -3.80 1.47 0.63
CA LEU A 41 -3.07 2.69 0.91
C LEU A 41 -2.66 3.23 -0.47
N ALA A 42 -3.33 4.30 -0.89
CA ALA A 42 -3.29 4.78 -2.28
C ALA A 42 -2.20 5.84 -2.44
N CYS A 43 -1.08 5.44 -3.00
CA CYS A 43 0.01 6.38 -3.26
C CYS A 43 -0.31 7.31 -4.42
N TYR A 44 0.19 8.53 -4.34
CA TYR A 44 0.09 9.58 -5.36
C TYR A 44 -1.29 10.23 -5.51
N VAL A 45 -2.20 9.94 -4.59
CA VAL A 45 -3.52 10.57 -4.57
C VAL A 45 -3.79 11.18 -3.20
N ASP A 46 -4.53 12.28 -3.17
CA ASP A 46 -4.91 12.95 -1.92
C ASP A 46 -6.40 12.76 -1.63
N ARG A 47 -6.84 13.26 -0.47
CA ARG A 47 -8.22 13.05 -0.01
C ARG A 47 -9.28 13.72 -0.88
N ASN A 48 -8.89 14.61 -1.78
CA ASN A 48 -9.83 15.30 -2.67
C ASN A 48 -10.05 14.58 -3.98
N ASP A 49 -9.39 13.44 -4.20
CA ASP A 49 -9.56 12.66 -5.43
C ASP A 49 -10.97 12.06 -5.48
N LYS A 50 -11.69 12.35 -6.57
CA LYS A 50 -13.07 11.92 -6.73
C LYS A 50 -13.22 10.40 -6.82
N ASN A 51 -12.19 9.71 -7.28
CA ASN A 51 -12.23 8.27 -7.45
C ASN A 51 -12.32 7.51 -6.12
N ILE A 52 -11.95 8.16 -4.99
CA ILE A 52 -12.06 7.53 -3.68
C ILE A 52 -13.49 7.10 -3.41
N GLN A 53 -14.46 7.97 -3.71
CA GLN A 53 -15.86 7.70 -3.42
C GLN A 53 -16.45 6.62 -4.33
N SER A 54 -15.91 6.46 -5.54
CA SER A 54 -16.42 5.47 -6.48
C SER A 54 -15.71 4.12 -6.39
N THR A 55 -14.73 4.00 -5.51
CA THR A 55 -14.01 2.74 -5.29
C THR A 55 -14.78 1.89 -4.28
N PRO A 56 -15.04 0.60 -4.60
CA PRO A 56 -15.90 -0.23 -3.74
C PRO A 56 -15.27 -0.70 -2.43
N TRP A 57 -13.97 -0.58 -2.28
CA TRP A 57 -13.26 -0.94 -1.04
C TRP A 57 -12.73 0.30 -0.36
N GLY A 58 -12.20 0.13 0.86
CA GLY A 58 -11.63 1.25 1.61
C GLY A 58 -10.39 1.83 0.94
N VAL A 59 -10.26 3.14 0.99
CA VAL A 59 -9.11 3.85 0.40
C VAL A 59 -8.52 4.81 1.43
N TYR A 60 -7.22 4.70 1.65
CA TYR A 60 -6.46 5.61 2.51
C TYR A 60 -5.45 6.36 1.65
N PRO A 61 -5.71 7.62 1.29
CA PRO A 61 -4.79 8.36 0.42
C PRO A 61 -3.49 8.71 1.14
N ASN A 62 -2.36 8.54 0.46
CA ASN A 62 -1.04 8.80 1.06
C ASN A 62 -0.55 10.22 0.82
N LYS A 63 -1.01 10.88 -0.23
CA LYS A 63 -0.52 12.22 -0.57
C LYS A 63 -1.27 13.27 0.23
N PRO A 64 -0.55 14.13 0.99
CA PRO A 64 -1.23 15.23 1.67
C PRO A 64 -1.62 16.31 0.66
N VAL A 65 -2.62 17.12 1.01
CA VAL A 65 -2.94 18.32 0.22
C VAL A 65 -1.93 19.42 0.56
N PRO A 66 -1.73 20.41 -0.34
CA PRO A 66 -0.73 21.46 -0.09
C PRO A 66 -0.93 22.24 1.20
N GLN A 67 -2.16 22.28 1.75
CA GLN A 67 -2.46 22.99 3.00
C GLN A 67 -2.05 22.19 4.24
N ASP A 68 -1.77 20.91 4.12
CA ASP A 68 -1.38 20.08 5.27
C ASP A 68 0.07 20.34 5.67
N GLU A 69 0.33 20.32 6.97
CA GLU A 69 1.70 20.47 7.48
C GLU A 69 2.63 19.37 6.96
N SER A 70 2.10 18.18 6.79
CA SER A 70 2.87 17.03 6.31
C SER A 70 3.28 17.14 4.84
N TYR A 71 2.74 18.11 4.09
CA TYR A 71 3.08 18.27 2.68
C TYR A 71 4.58 18.50 2.48
N SER A 72 5.21 19.25 3.38
CA SER A 72 6.64 19.51 3.30
C SER A 72 7.48 18.24 3.51
N LEU A 73 6.96 17.28 4.29
CA LEU A 73 7.61 15.98 4.50
C LEU A 73 7.44 15.05 3.29
N TYR A 74 6.40 15.27 2.52
CA TYR A 74 6.06 14.46 1.35
C TYR A 74 6.78 14.92 0.09
N LYS A 75 6.84 16.24 -0.10
CA LYS A 75 7.36 16.84 -1.33
C LYS A 75 8.85 16.53 -1.48
N GLY A 76 9.21 15.94 -2.62
CA GLY A 76 10.60 15.61 -2.91
C GLY A 76 11.17 14.45 -2.09
N ASN A 77 10.34 13.70 -1.38
CA ASN A 77 10.76 12.55 -0.56
C ASN A 77 10.17 11.26 -1.14
N PRO A 78 10.94 10.50 -1.93
CA PRO A 78 10.40 9.29 -2.56
C PRO A 78 9.88 8.26 -1.56
N ILE A 79 10.54 8.07 -0.43
CA ILE A 79 10.13 7.09 0.58
C ILE A 79 8.75 7.45 1.13
N ALA A 80 8.54 8.73 1.46
CA ALA A 80 7.23 9.20 1.91
C ALA A 80 6.17 8.99 0.84
N GLN A 81 6.53 9.20 -0.43
CA GLN A 81 5.62 9.04 -1.56
C GLN A 81 5.29 7.57 -1.83
N PHE A 82 6.18 6.66 -1.48
CA PHE A 82 5.93 5.21 -1.62
C PHE A 82 4.93 4.67 -0.60
N GLY A 83 4.58 5.47 0.40
CA GLY A 83 3.59 5.09 1.41
C GLY A 83 4.03 5.32 2.84
N ASP A 84 5.31 5.54 3.10
CA ASP A 84 5.84 5.67 4.45
C ASP A 84 5.15 6.79 5.24
N LEU A 85 4.77 7.87 4.56
CA LEU A 85 4.16 9.01 5.24
C LEU A 85 2.91 8.62 6.03
N SER A 86 2.05 7.76 5.45
CA SER A 86 0.76 7.40 6.05
C SER A 86 0.70 5.98 6.57
N PHE A 87 1.72 5.16 6.33
CA PHE A 87 1.63 3.72 6.56
C PHE A 87 1.27 3.35 8.00
N ASN A 88 2.00 3.90 8.97
CA ASN A 88 1.76 3.55 10.37
C ASN A 88 0.39 4.04 10.85
N HIS A 89 -0.04 5.21 10.38
CA HIS A 89 -1.38 5.72 10.71
C HIS A 89 -2.46 4.79 10.17
N VAL A 90 -2.30 4.33 8.93
CA VAL A 90 -3.26 3.42 8.31
C VAL A 90 -3.27 2.07 9.04
N LEU A 91 -2.11 1.57 9.46
CA LEU A 91 -2.05 0.34 10.26
C LEU A 91 -2.85 0.48 11.55
N MET A 92 -2.77 1.62 12.21
CA MET A 92 -3.53 1.87 13.44
C MET A 92 -5.03 1.95 13.16
N SER A 93 -5.43 2.56 12.06
CA SER A 93 -6.83 2.76 11.72
C SER A 93 -7.50 1.51 11.18
N PHE A 94 -6.86 0.83 10.24
CA PHE A 94 -7.44 -0.33 9.56
C PHE A 94 -7.15 -1.64 10.30
N GLN A 95 -6.00 -1.74 10.93
CA GLN A 95 -5.55 -2.94 11.65
C GLN A 95 -5.57 -4.19 10.76
N PRO A 96 -4.80 -4.19 9.67
CA PRO A 96 -4.82 -5.33 8.75
C PRO A 96 -4.20 -6.58 9.36
N ASP A 97 -4.70 -7.72 8.93
CA ASP A 97 -4.06 -9.02 9.22
C ASP A 97 -2.93 -9.31 8.23
N ILE A 98 -3.07 -8.80 7.00
CA ILE A 98 -2.11 -9.00 5.92
C ILE A 98 -1.84 -7.66 5.24
N VAL A 99 -0.56 -7.36 5.03
CA VAL A 99 -0.13 -6.22 4.21
C VAL A 99 0.52 -6.78 2.95
N MET A 100 0.03 -6.33 1.78
CA MET A 100 0.50 -6.81 0.49
C MET A 100 1.08 -5.66 -0.33
N ASP A 101 2.15 -5.92 -1.05
CA ASP A 101 2.74 -4.97 -1.98
C ASP A 101 3.34 -5.74 -3.17
N ILE A 102 3.36 -5.10 -4.34
CA ILE A 102 3.87 -5.72 -5.58
C ILE A 102 5.01 -4.92 -6.20
N ARG A 103 5.43 -3.84 -5.54
CA ARG A 103 6.44 -2.95 -6.09
C ARG A 103 7.85 -3.50 -5.87
N ASP A 104 8.85 -2.78 -6.38
CA ASP A 104 10.25 -3.17 -6.21
C ASP A 104 10.61 -3.22 -4.73
N TRP A 105 11.40 -4.24 -4.35
CA TRP A 105 11.71 -4.49 -2.95
C TRP A 105 12.32 -3.27 -2.22
N TRP A 106 13.11 -2.46 -2.91
CA TRP A 106 13.76 -1.29 -2.30
C TRP A 106 12.76 -0.20 -1.93
N MET A 107 11.57 -0.23 -2.51
CA MET A 107 10.49 0.72 -2.17
C MET A 107 9.75 0.31 -0.92
N LEU A 108 9.88 -0.93 -0.48
CA LEU A 108 9.03 -1.55 0.55
C LEU A 108 9.69 -1.62 1.92
N GLU A 109 10.93 -1.16 2.07
CA GLU A 109 11.66 -1.32 3.33
C GLU A 109 10.94 -0.68 4.52
N PHE A 110 10.19 0.41 4.29
CA PHE A 110 9.45 1.04 5.38
C PHE A 110 8.41 0.09 5.98
N GLU A 111 7.86 -0.82 5.18
CA GLU A 111 6.89 -1.81 5.66
C GLU A 111 7.56 -2.81 6.60
N GLN A 112 8.79 -3.19 6.30
CA GLN A 112 9.55 -4.10 7.16
C GLN A 112 10.00 -3.42 8.45
N ARG A 113 10.34 -2.14 8.37
CA ARG A 113 10.87 -1.39 9.52
C ARG A 113 9.81 -0.77 10.41
N SER A 114 8.53 -0.92 10.06
CA SER A 114 7.44 -0.36 10.85
C SER A 114 7.48 -0.88 12.29
N PRO A 115 7.21 -0.03 13.30
CA PRO A 115 7.07 -0.52 14.68
C PRO A 115 5.90 -1.50 14.85
N PHE A 116 4.99 -1.58 13.89
CA PHE A 116 3.84 -2.48 13.92
C PHE A 116 4.08 -3.77 13.12
N ARG A 117 5.33 -4.03 12.70
CA ARG A 117 5.65 -5.16 11.81
C ARG A 117 5.18 -6.51 12.35
N ASP A 118 5.17 -6.69 13.65
CA ASP A 118 4.80 -7.97 14.27
C ASP A 118 3.29 -8.21 14.30
N PHE A 119 2.48 -7.22 13.92
CA PHE A 119 1.02 -7.31 14.00
C PHE A 119 0.36 -7.73 12.70
N TYR A 120 1.12 -7.92 11.61
CA TYR A 120 0.55 -8.35 10.34
C TYR A 120 1.47 -9.31 9.61
N HIS A 121 0.88 -10.14 8.76
CA HIS A 121 1.63 -10.95 7.81
C HIS A 121 1.99 -10.09 6.61
N TRP A 122 3.22 -10.17 6.18
CA TRP A 122 3.74 -9.33 5.10
C TRP A 122 3.92 -10.18 3.84
N ALA A 123 3.13 -9.89 2.80
CA ALA A 123 3.17 -10.60 1.53
C ALA A 123 3.65 -9.64 0.45
N ILE A 124 4.78 -9.91 -0.14
CA ILE A 124 5.33 -9.07 -1.20
C ILE A 124 5.54 -9.90 -2.47
N MET A 125 5.38 -9.22 -3.62
CA MET A 125 5.64 -9.80 -4.93
C MET A 125 6.61 -8.88 -5.65
N PRO A 126 7.90 -8.90 -5.25
CA PRO A 126 8.86 -7.95 -5.79
C PRO A 126 9.13 -8.22 -7.27
N THR A 127 9.31 -7.13 -8.01
CA THR A 127 9.75 -7.21 -9.38
C THR A 127 11.22 -7.64 -9.41
N VAL A 128 11.55 -8.59 -10.28
CA VAL A 128 12.91 -9.10 -10.40
C VAL A 128 13.45 -8.74 -11.78
N ASP A 129 14.41 -7.83 -11.81
CA ASP A 129 15.02 -7.37 -13.06
C ASP A 129 16.21 -8.22 -13.48
N ALA A 130 16.83 -8.93 -12.54
CA ALA A 130 17.99 -9.77 -12.80
C ALA A 130 18.07 -10.91 -11.79
N GLU A 131 18.61 -12.03 -12.23
CA GLU A 131 18.90 -13.17 -11.37
C GLU A 131 20.41 -13.24 -11.09
N PRO A 132 20.82 -13.65 -9.86
CA PRO A 132 19.97 -13.93 -8.69
C PRO A 132 19.46 -12.67 -8.00
N GLN A 133 18.37 -12.82 -7.26
CA GLN A 133 17.86 -11.72 -6.44
C GLN A 133 18.88 -11.29 -5.40
N LYS A 134 18.80 -10.02 -5.02
CA LYS A 134 19.60 -9.52 -3.92
C LYS A 134 19.20 -10.22 -2.62
N GLN A 135 20.19 -10.48 -1.77
CA GLN A 135 19.94 -11.18 -0.51
C GLN A 135 18.92 -10.46 0.37
N THR A 136 18.95 -9.14 0.37
CA THR A 136 18.01 -8.34 1.15
C THR A 136 16.57 -8.64 0.75
N ALA A 137 16.28 -8.73 -0.54
CA ALA A 137 14.94 -9.05 -1.02
C ALA A 137 14.50 -10.45 -0.56
N ARG A 138 15.42 -11.41 -0.58
CA ARG A 138 15.11 -12.77 -0.13
C ARG A 138 14.78 -12.83 1.34
N LEU A 139 15.44 -12.01 2.16
CA LEU A 139 15.18 -11.99 3.60
C LEU A 139 13.80 -11.43 3.91
N TYR A 140 13.30 -10.50 3.09
CA TYR A 140 12.01 -9.86 3.34
C TYR A 140 10.84 -10.60 2.70
N SER A 141 11.09 -11.44 1.73
CA SER A 141 10.03 -12.21 1.05
C SER A 141 9.65 -13.51 1.81
#